data_7b97e73a64d104d81576d249aa3e245d
#
_entry.id   7b97e73a64d104d81576d249aa3e245d
#
_cell.length_a   1.000
_cell.length_b   1.000
_cell.length_c   1.000
_cell.angle_alpha   90.00
_cell.angle_beta   90.00
_cell.angle_gamma   90.00
#
_symmetry.space_group_name_H-M   'P 1'
#
loop_
_entity.id
_entity.type
_entity.pdbx_description
1 polymer ?
#
loop_
_entity_poly.entity_id
_entity_poly.type
_entity_poly.pdbx_seq_one_letter_code
_entity_poly.pdbx_strand_id
1 'polypeptide(L)'
;MRTAIITGASSGMGREFVKMAAQRGDLDEIWVIARRADRLSALAAEVSVPLYILPLDLMKAESYETLKTELETRRPQVTFLVNASGFGKFGR
;
A
#
# COMPACT_ATOMS: atom_id res chain seq x y z
N MET A 1 -9.15 12.66 -0.04
CA MET A 1 -9.38 11.27 0.33
C MET A 1 -8.46 10.83 1.44
N ARG A 2 -9.02 10.27 2.46
CA ARG A 2 -8.19 9.75 3.55
C ARG A 2 -7.63 8.40 3.14
N THR A 3 -6.33 8.31 3.13
CA THR A 3 -5.64 7.21 2.50
C THR A 3 -4.58 6.61 3.41
N ALA A 4 -4.50 5.29 3.45
CA ALA A 4 -3.37 4.60 4.06
C ALA A 4 -2.50 4.08 2.93
N ILE A 5 -1.19 4.09 3.14
CA ILE A 5 -0.25 3.56 2.15
C ILE A 5 0.50 2.40 2.81
N ILE A 6 0.40 1.22 2.20
CA ILE A 6 1.03 0.04 2.75
C ILE A 6 1.93 -0.58 1.71
N THR A 7 3.23 -0.63 1.99
CA THR A 7 4.20 -1.26 1.11
C THR A 7 4.40 -2.71 1.55
N GLY A 8 4.74 -3.58 0.61
CA GLY A 8 4.89 -4.99 0.92
C GLY A 8 3.57 -5.67 1.21
N ALA A 9 2.48 -5.16 0.64
CA ALA A 9 1.15 -5.62 0.98
C ALA A 9 0.87 -7.06 0.54
N SER A 10 1.69 -7.60 -0.36
CA SER A 10 1.49 -8.98 -0.80
C SER A 10 2.05 -10.00 0.20
N SER A 11 2.84 -9.57 1.17
CA SER A 11 3.36 -10.47 2.19
C SER A 11 2.27 -10.76 3.21
N GLY A 12 2.45 -11.81 3.99
CA GLY A 12 1.48 -12.15 5.03
C GLY A 12 1.23 -11.01 5.99
N MET A 13 2.30 -10.36 6.46
CA MET A 13 2.16 -9.26 7.41
C MET A 13 1.52 -8.04 6.74
N GLY A 14 1.91 -7.74 5.51
CA GLY A 14 1.32 -6.61 4.80
C GLY A 14 -0.16 -6.79 4.56
N ARG A 15 -0.58 -8.01 4.23
CA ARG A 15 -1.99 -8.30 4.04
C ARG A 15 -2.79 -8.06 5.31
N GLU A 16 -2.23 -8.44 6.46
CA GLU A 16 -2.92 -8.21 7.73
C GLU A 16 -3.07 -6.72 8.01
N PHE A 17 -2.07 -5.93 7.70
CA PHE A 17 -2.16 -4.48 7.87
C PHE A 17 -3.26 -3.89 6.98
N VAL A 18 -3.39 -4.39 5.75
CA VAL A 18 -4.44 -3.91 4.85
C VAL A 18 -5.82 -4.22 5.43
N LYS A 19 -6.00 -5.44 5.95
CA LYS A 19 -7.28 -5.82 6.53
C LYS A 19 -7.61 -4.98 7.76
N MET A 20 -6.62 -4.75 8.61
CA MET A 20 -6.81 -3.93 9.79
C MET A 20 -7.17 -2.50 9.42
N ALA A 21 -6.50 -1.95 8.43
CA ALA A 21 -6.77 -0.59 7.98
C ALA A 21 -8.20 -0.49 7.42
N ALA A 22 -8.61 -1.49 6.65
CA ALA A 22 -9.96 -1.49 6.08
C ALA A 22 -11.03 -1.55 7.15
N GLN A 23 -10.75 -2.21 8.27
CA GLN A 23 -11.72 -2.34 9.34
C GLN A 23 -11.91 -1.06 10.16
N ARG A 24 -10.99 -0.12 10.05
CA ARG A 24 -11.10 1.12 10.81
C ARG A 24 -12.32 1.95 10.41
N GLY A 25 -12.70 1.87 9.15
CA GLY A 25 -13.89 2.57 8.71
C GLY A 25 -13.72 4.06 8.45
N ASP A 26 -12.51 4.58 8.61
CA ASP A 26 -12.26 6.01 8.42
C ASP A 26 -11.41 6.31 7.19
N LEU A 27 -11.13 5.30 6.38
CA LEU A 27 -10.32 5.48 5.18
C LEU A 27 -11.19 5.43 3.93
N ASP A 28 -10.86 6.28 2.98
CA ASP A 28 -11.55 6.30 1.70
C ASP A 28 -10.89 5.36 0.69
N GLU A 29 -9.60 5.12 0.86
CA GLU A 29 -8.84 4.32 -0.08
C GLU A 29 -7.59 3.82 0.61
N ILE A 30 -7.07 2.68 0.17
CA ILE A 30 -5.80 2.16 0.66
C ILE A 30 -4.91 1.94 -0.55
N TRP A 31 -3.72 2.54 -0.54
CA TRP A 31 -2.73 2.31 -1.59
C TRP A 31 -1.89 1.12 -1.16
N VAL A 32 -1.82 0.12 -2.01
CA VAL A 32 -1.06 -1.08 -1.73
C VAL A 32 0.06 -1.21 -2.74
N ILE A 33 1.27 -1.32 -2.27
CA ILE A 33 2.46 -1.31 -3.10
C ILE A 33 3.23 -2.62 -2.89
N ALA A 34 3.42 -3.36 -3.95
CA ALA A 34 4.17 -4.61 -3.90
C ALA A 34 4.53 -5.03 -5.32
N ARG A 35 5.47 -5.95 -5.43
CA ARG A 35 5.90 -6.41 -6.74
C ARG A 35 4.88 -7.31 -7.42
N ARG A 36 4.03 -7.96 -6.65
CA ARG A 36 3.11 -8.98 -7.20
C ARG A 36 1.68 -8.48 -7.17
N ALA A 37 1.24 -7.92 -8.28
CA ALA A 37 -0.10 -7.36 -8.37
C ALA A 37 -1.19 -8.42 -8.29
N ASP A 38 -0.91 -9.65 -8.73
CA ASP A 38 -1.90 -10.70 -8.69
C ASP A 38 -2.37 -11.00 -7.26
N ARG A 39 -1.45 -10.96 -6.30
CA ARG A 39 -1.82 -11.18 -4.90
C ARG A 39 -2.63 -10.02 -4.36
N LEU A 40 -2.33 -8.81 -4.84
CA LEU A 40 -3.05 -7.63 -4.39
C LEU A 40 -4.48 -7.63 -4.94
N SER A 41 -4.67 -8.14 -6.15
CA SER A 41 -6.01 -8.23 -6.72
C SER A 41 -6.89 -9.17 -5.92
N ALA A 42 -6.32 -10.28 -5.45
CA ALA A 42 -7.06 -11.21 -4.61
C ALA A 42 -7.44 -10.55 -3.28
N LEU A 43 -6.52 -9.77 -2.72
CA LEU A 43 -6.76 -9.07 -1.46
C LEU A 43 -7.88 -8.04 -1.61
N ALA A 44 -7.95 -7.39 -2.76
CA ALA A 44 -8.99 -6.39 -3.00
C ALA A 44 -10.39 -6.96 -2.84
N ALA A 45 -10.57 -8.24 -3.15
CA ALA A 45 -11.86 -8.88 -3.02
C ALA A 45 -12.22 -9.18 -1.56
N GLU A 46 -11.24 -9.11 -0.66
CA GLU A 46 -11.47 -9.45 0.74
C GLU A 46 -11.79 -8.26 1.63
N VAL A 47 -11.62 -7.05 1.12
CA VAL A 47 -11.83 -5.86 1.94
C VAL A 47 -12.84 -4.94 1.28
N SER A 48 -13.51 -4.13 2.10
CA SER A 48 -14.56 -3.25 1.58
C SER A 48 -14.05 -1.90 1.11
N VAL A 49 -12.87 -1.50 1.56
CA VAL A 49 -12.30 -0.22 1.15
C VAL A 49 -11.60 -0.41 -0.20
N PRO A 50 -11.78 0.52 -1.15
CA PRO A 50 -11.09 0.40 -2.43
C PRO A 50 -9.58 0.36 -2.27
N LEU A 51 -8.94 -0.53 -3.01
CA LEU A 51 -7.49 -0.61 -3.02
C LEU A 51 -6.96 -0.01 -4.32
N TYR A 52 -5.97 0.87 -4.20
CA TYR A 52 -5.26 1.39 -5.36
C TYR A 52 -3.96 0.62 -5.45
N ILE A 53 -3.87 -0.25 -6.43
CA ILE A 53 -2.76 -1.18 -6.54
C ILE A 53 -1.63 -0.61 -7.35
N LEU A 54 -0.44 -0.54 -6.76
CA LEU A 54 0.76 -0.07 -7.43
C LEU A 54 1.78 -1.22 -7.44
N PRO A 55 1.92 -1.89 -8.59
CA PRO A 55 2.85 -3.03 -8.68
C PRO A 55 4.26 -2.52 -8.89
N LEU A 56 4.87 -2.04 -7.84
CA LEU A 56 6.20 -1.44 -7.89
C LEU A 56 7.18 -2.22 -7.03
N ASP A 57 8.42 -2.29 -7.51
CA ASP A 57 9.51 -2.90 -6.75
C ASP A 57 10.28 -1.74 -6.12
N LEU A 58 10.08 -1.50 -4.85
CA LEU A 58 10.72 -0.38 -4.16
C LEU A 58 12.22 -0.56 -3.96
N MET A 59 12.77 -1.68 -4.40
CA MET A 59 14.22 -1.84 -4.44
C MET A 59 14.80 -1.06 -5.61
N LYS A 60 13.99 -0.59 -6.53
CA LYS A 60 14.45 0.14 -7.71
C LYS A 60 14.15 1.61 -7.58
N ALA A 61 15.11 2.45 -7.97
CA ALA A 61 14.95 3.90 -7.86
C ALA A 61 13.78 4.42 -8.69
N GLU A 62 13.56 3.85 -9.86
CA GLU A 62 12.49 4.30 -10.73
C GLU A 62 11.11 4.07 -10.12
N SER A 63 10.98 3.08 -9.23
CA SER A 63 9.72 2.85 -8.54
C SER A 63 9.39 3.99 -7.60
N TYR A 64 10.40 4.54 -6.93
CA TYR A 64 10.18 5.69 -6.07
C TYR A 64 9.74 6.91 -6.88
N GLU A 65 10.29 7.07 -8.09
CA GLU A 65 9.86 8.17 -8.95
C GLU A 65 8.39 8.01 -9.35
N THR A 66 7.99 6.79 -9.65
CA THR A 66 6.60 6.52 -9.99
C THR A 66 5.69 6.82 -8.81
N LEU A 67 6.09 6.36 -7.62
CA LEU A 67 5.29 6.60 -6.42
C LEU A 67 5.18 8.10 -6.13
N LYS A 68 6.29 8.82 -6.28
CA LYS A 68 6.30 10.25 -6.05
C LYS A 68 5.34 10.95 -7.00
N THR A 69 5.35 10.54 -8.27
CA THR A 69 4.45 11.12 -9.26
C THR A 69 2.98 10.86 -8.90
N GLU A 70 2.68 9.66 -8.42
CA GLU A 70 1.31 9.34 -8.01
C GLU A 70 0.88 10.20 -6.81
N LEU A 71 1.78 10.40 -5.87
CA LEU A 71 1.47 11.23 -4.71
C LEU A 71 1.22 12.67 -5.12
N GLU A 72 2.01 13.19 -6.06
CA GLU A 72 1.85 14.55 -6.51
C GLU A 72 0.60 14.74 -7.35
N THR A 73 0.25 13.74 -8.13
CA THR A 73 -0.89 13.82 -9.03
C THR A 73 -2.21 13.65 -8.27
N ARG A 74 -2.28 12.68 -7.40
CA ARG A 74 -3.52 12.35 -6.71
C ARG A 74 -3.69 13.06 -5.38
N ARG A 75 -2.60 13.51 -4.79
CA ARG A 75 -2.59 14.27 -3.54
C ARG A 75 -3.47 13.65 -2.45
N PRO A 76 -3.21 12.40 -2.09
CA PRO A 76 -4.01 11.77 -1.04
C PRO A 76 -3.71 12.41 0.31
N GLN A 77 -4.70 12.38 1.19
CA GLN A 77 -4.48 12.77 2.56
C GLN A 77 -4.00 11.52 3.30
N VAL A 78 -2.69 11.36 3.44
CA VAL A 78 -2.11 10.16 4.02
C VAL A 78 -2.30 10.18 5.52
N THR A 79 -3.12 9.25 6.03
CA THR A 79 -3.37 9.17 7.46
C THR A 79 -2.34 8.29 8.14
N PHE A 80 -1.85 7.27 7.48
CA PHE A 80 -0.70 6.53 8.00
C PHE A 80 -0.03 5.75 6.88
N LEU A 81 1.24 5.43 7.13
CA LEU A 81 2.07 4.70 6.19
C LEU A 81 2.66 3.51 6.90
N VAL A 82 2.53 2.32 6.30
CA VAL A 82 3.10 1.11 6.83
C VAL A 82 4.09 0.55 5.83
N ASN A 83 5.32 0.30 6.28
CA ASN A 83 6.33 -0.30 5.41
C ASN A 83 6.57 -1.73 5.85
N ALA A 84 5.76 -2.64 5.34
CA ALA A 84 5.88 -4.04 5.70
C ALA A 84 6.96 -4.76 4.91
N SER A 85 7.33 -4.23 3.74
CA SER A 85 8.31 -4.88 2.90
C SER A 85 9.72 -4.85 3.50
N GLY A 86 10.02 -3.83 4.27
CA GLY A 86 11.34 -3.70 4.89
C GLY A 86 11.37 -4.12 6.33
N PHE A 87 10.29 -4.75 6.78
CA PHE A 87 10.16 -5.07 8.18
C PHE A 87 11.26 -6.01 8.62
N GLY A 88 11.96 -5.64 9.66
CA GLY A 88 13.05 -6.45 10.17
C GLY A 88 14.39 -6.07 9.63
N LYS A 89 14.36 -5.24 8.58
CA LYS A 89 15.50 -4.96 8.07
C LYS A 89 15.73 -3.59 8.05
N PHE A 90 15.81 -2.81 8.74
CA PHE A 90 15.60 -1.64 8.69
C PHE A 90 16.33 -0.80 8.75
N GLY A 91 16.65 -0.84 8.19
CA GLY A 91 17.15 0.10 7.90
C GLY A 91 16.70 1.43 8.19
N ARG A 92 16.45 1.85 8.33
CA ARG A 92 16.00 2.84 8.29
C ARG A 92 16.05 3.29 8.44
#